data_e4454fa36a2ff6b7b956f6ec5ec83b67
#
_entry.id   e4454fa36a2ff6b7b956f6ec5ec83b67
#
_cell.length_a   1.000
_cell.length_b   1.000
_cell.length_c   1.000
_cell.angle_alpha   90.00
_cell.angle_beta   90.00
_cell.angle_gamma   90.00
#
_symmetry.space_group_name_H-M   'P 1'
#
loop_
_entity.id
_entity.type
_entity.pdbx_description
1 polymer ?
#
loop_
_entity_poly.entity_id
_entity_poly.type
_entity_poly.pdbx_seq_one_letter_code
_entity_poly.pdbx_strand_id
1 'polypeptide(L)'
;TVEFGQQAKNVEGKNTVVFSSAIKPDNPEIVAAHEAGERIVHRSDILALLMNAKRAVTVAGAHGKTTTSSMLAHILVNAGEGELADPSYAIGGSIQGKDGAILDGGHAGKGNVLVAEADESDGSFAKYHPQIAIITNSEADHLDHYGTQDNYRAAFVDHAGHATKAVIMCGDDEGNLAVLRALDATVAGRTIVYSTRNAAELGDLNGATLVRIESESETAESGAEHFTLHIPGGLIGEEERRIAVTLTVPGIHNARNASAAIIAAALLGMDVERASAAVTSFLGAARRFQVRGTVSQVTVVDDYAHHPTEIAALLDAARRRYPQSKIRVIFQPHLFSRTRFFSSEFAQALAKADDVIVTGIFPAREKQEDFPDVTP
;
A
#
# COMPACT_ATOMS: atom_id res chain seq x y z
N THR A 1 -4.79 -8.83 27.72
CA THR A 1 -3.53 -9.21 28.42
C THR A 1 -2.47 -9.46 27.36
N VAL A 2 -1.27 -8.95 27.57
CA VAL A 2 -0.10 -9.23 26.74
C VAL A 2 0.80 -10.18 27.52
N GLU A 3 1.16 -11.32 26.92
CA GLU A 3 2.09 -12.27 27.49
C GLU A 3 3.39 -12.25 26.71
N PHE A 4 4.53 -12.29 27.43
CA PHE A 4 5.84 -12.36 26.79
C PHE A 4 6.33 -13.81 26.70
N GLY A 5 6.75 -14.19 25.51
CA GLY A 5 7.15 -15.55 25.18
C GLY A 5 5.97 -16.45 24.84
N GLN A 6 6.21 -17.32 23.88
CA GLN A 6 5.20 -18.25 23.35
C GLN A 6 5.21 -19.54 24.20
N GLN A 7 4.14 -19.80 24.89
CA GLN A 7 4.02 -20.92 25.84
C GLN A 7 2.62 -21.55 25.74
N ALA A 8 2.54 -22.86 25.87
CA ALA A 8 1.29 -23.62 25.84
C ALA A 8 0.21 -23.05 26.77
N LYS A 9 0.57 -22.60 27.97
CA LYS A 9 -0.36 -22.02 28.95
C LYS A 9 -1.09 -20.76 28.46
N ASN A 10 -0.55 -20.04 27.46
CA ASN A 10 -1.14 -18.79 26.97
C ASN A 10 -2.49 -19.04 26.24
N VAL A 11 -2.70 -20.25 25.76
CA VAL A 11 -3.92 -20.64 25.04
C VAL A 11 -4.90 -21.45 25.92
N GLU A 12 -4.53 -21.79 27.13
CA GLU A 12 -5.42 -22.52 28.05
C GLU A 12 -6.76 -21.79 28.26
N GLY A 13 -7.87 -22.52 28.08
CA GLY A 13 -9.23 -22.01 28.25
C GLY A 13 -9.66 -21.01 27.17
N LYS A 14 -8.98 -20.96 26.02
CA LYS A 14 -9.38 -20.17 24.86
C LYS A 14 -10.22 -21.03 23.92
N ASN A 15 -11.20 -20.42 23.27
CA ASN A 15 -12.04 -21.12 22.30
C ASN A 15 -11.50 -20.98 20.87
N THR A 16 -10.69 -19.98 20.63
CA THR A 16 -10.13 -19.67 19.30
C THR A 16 -8.74 -19.08 19.44
N VAL A 17 -7.81 -19.60 18.69
CA VAL A 17 -6.44 -19.11 18.55
C VAL A 17 -6.27 -18.50 17.18
N VAL A 18 -5.79 -17.26 17.11
CA VAL A 18 -5.55 -16.53 15.87
C VAL A 18 -4.04 -16.43 15.63
N PHE A 19 -3.57 -16.83 14.48
CA PHE A 19 -2.14 -16.80 14.15
C PHE A 19 -1.86 -16.07 12.81
N SER A 20 -0.60 -15.74 12.56
CA SER A 20 -0.12 -15.23 11.27
C SER A 20 0.78 -16.24 10.59
N SER A 21 1.00 -16.10 9.28
CA SER A 21 1.91 -16.93 8.47
C SER A 21 3.37 -16.97 9.00
N ALA A 22 3.76 -15.98 9.83
CA ALA A 22 5.07 -15.94 10.47
C ALA A 22 5.23 -16.97 11.60
N ILE A 23 4.13 -17.51 12.13
CA ILE A 23 4.13 -18.50 13.21
C ILE A 23 4.29 -19.89 12.62
N LYS A 24 5.30 -20.62 13.09
CA LYS A 24 5.60 -21.99 12.63
C LYS A 24 4.65 -23.02 13.25
N PRO A 25 4.40 -24.16 12.57
CA PRO A 25 3.53 -25.22 13.10
C PRO A 25 4.01 -25.85 14.42
N ASP A 26 5.31 -25.79 14.70
CA ASP A 26 5.92 -26.31 15.94
C ASP A 26 5.88 -25.30 17.12
N ASN A 27 5.23 -24.17 16.94
CA ASN A 27 5.02 -23.20 18.00
C ASN A 27 4.22 -23.81 19.16
N PRO A 28 4.66 -23.68 20.43
CA PRO A 28 4.02 -24.33 21.57
C PRO A 28 2.56 -23.92 21.79
N GLU A 29 2.16 -22.72 21.39
CA GLU A 29 0.76 -22.26 21.47
C GLU A 29 -0.10 -22.94 20.40
N ILE A 30 0.42 -23.13 19.18
CA ILE A 30 -0.29 -23.82 18.10
C ILE A 30 -0.43 -25.31 18.41
N VAL A 31 0.65 -25.94 18.91
CA VAL A 31 0.61 -27.35 19.32
C VAL A 31 -0.42 -27.56 20.44
N ALA A 32 -0.38 -26.75 21.49
CA ALA A 32 -1.33 -26.85 22.60
C ALA A 32 -2.80 -26.61 22.16
N ALA A 33 -3.04 -25.66 21.27
CA ALA A 33 -4.37 -25.40 20.72
C ALA A 33 -4.90 -26.60 19.91
N HIS A 34 -4.05 -27.27 19.11
CA HIS A 34 -4.41 -28.49 18.41
C HIS A 34 -4.74 -29.64 19.37
N GLU A 35 -3.89 -29.85 20.40
CA GLU A 35 -4.11 -30.89 21.41
C GLU A 35 -5.41 -30.68 22.21
N ALA A 36 -5.74 -29.41 22.49
CA ALA A 36 -6.97 -29.03 23.18
C ALA A 36 -8.21 -29.05 22.28
N GLY A 37 -8.06 -29.25 20.97
CA GLY A 37 -9.17 -29.20 20.01
C GLY A 37 -9.77 -27.80 19.84
N GLU A 38 -9.00 -26.75 20.08
CA GLU A 38 -9.40 -25.37 19.91
C GLU A 38 -9.49 -24.98 18.43
N ARG A 39 -10.32 -24.00 18.12
CA ARG A 39 -10.43 -23.45 16.78
C ARG A 39 -9.19 -22.60 16.47
N ILE A 40 -8.44 -23.00 15.45
CA ILE A 40 -7.26 -22.26 14.96
C ILE A 40 -7.63 -21.59 13.64
N VAL A 41 -7.45 -20.26 13.56
CA VAL A 41 -7.80 -19.44 12.40
C VAL A 41 -6.65 -18.48 12.05
N HIS A 42 -6.49 -18.21 10.78
CA HIS A 42 -5.49 -17.23 10.33
C HIS A 42 -5.98 -15.79 10.59
N ARG A 43 -5.05 -14.84 10.81
CA ARG A 43 -5.38 -13.41 10.99
C ARG A 43 -6.27 -12.85 9.88
N SER A 44 -6.06 -13.32 8.63
CA SER A 44 -6.85 -12.90 7.48
C SER A 44 -8.32 -13.34 7.57
N ASP A 45 -8.61 -14.48 8.21
CA ASP A 45 -9.99 -14.95 8.39
C ASP A 45 -10.77 -14.00 9.31
N ILE A 46 -10.10 -13.49 10.37
CA ILE A 46 -10.70 -12.50 11.26
C ILE A 46 -10.88 -11.16 10.54
N LEU A 47 -9.88 -10.73 9.75
CA LEU A 47 -9.99 -9.48 8.98
C LEU A 47 -11.13 -9.58 7.94
N ALA A 48 -11.26 -10.70 7.23
CA ALA A 48 -12.37 -10.96 6.31
C ALA A 48 -13.74 -10.91 7.02
N LEU A 49 -13.83 -11.47 8.23
CA LEU A 49 -15.04 -11.39 9.04
C LEU A 49 -15.41 -9.94 9.42
N LEU A 50 -14.43 -9.14 9.81
CA LEU A 50 -14.62 -7.71 10.11
C LEU A 50 -15.05 -6.90 8.88
N MET A 51 -14.51 -7.23 7.69
CA MET A 51 -14.89 -6.60 6.43
C MET A 51 -16.36 -6.80 6.08
N ASN A 52 -16.91 -7.99 6.34
CA ASN A 52 -18.29 -8.32 6.03
C ASN A 52 -19.31 -7.47 6.83
N ALA A 53 -18.89 -6.89 7.94
CA ALA A 53 -19.74 -6.05 8.78
C ALA A 53 -19.73 -4.55 8.39
N LYS A 54 -18.88 -4.16 7.43
CA LYS A 54 -18.65 -2.75 7.07
C LYS A 54 -18.50 -2.57 5.56
N ARG A 55 -18.56 -1.33 5.11
CA ARG A 55 -18.20 -0.94 3.74
C ARG A 55 -16.68 -1.00 3.61
N ALA A 56 -16.15 -2.17 3.30
CA ALA A 56 -14.72 -2.41 3.28
C ALA A 56 -14.06 -1.85 2.01
N VAL A 57 -12.93 -1.18 2.18
CA VAL A 57 -11.99 -0.81 1.13
C VAL A 57 -10.68 -1.52 1.39
N THR A 58 -10.25 -2.35 0.45
CA THR A 58 -8.94 -3.01 0.50
C THR A 58 -7.92 -2.27 -0.36
N VAL A 59 -6.66 -2.30 0.07
CA VAL A 59 -5.54 -1.76 -0.70
C VAL A 59 -4.50 -2.85 -0.88
N ALA A 60 -4.37 -3.36 -2.10
CA ALA A 60 -3.42 -4.39 -2.51
C ALA A 60 -2.35 -3.83 -3.45
N GLY A 61 -1.28 -4.58 -3.65
CA GLY A 61 -0.20 -4.29 -4.59
C GLY A 61 1.18 -4.46 -3.97
N ALA A 62 2.20 -4.71 -4.76
CA ALA A 62 3.57 -4.88 -4.25
C ALA A 62 4.03 -3.64 -3.45
N HIS A 63 3.72 -2.43 -3.94
CA HIS A 63 4.14 -1.17 -3.33
C HIS A 63 2.97 -0.20 -3.13
N GLY A 64 3.13 0.75 -2.19
CA GLY A 64 2.18 1.84 -1.96
C GLY A 64 0.97 1.49 -1.10
N LYS A 65 0.77 0.23 -0.69
CA LYS A 65 -0.35 -0.22 0.16
C LYS A 65 -0.52 0.65 1.40
N THR A 66 0.50 0.69 2.25
CA THR A 66 0.47 1.44 3.53
C THR A 66 0.22 2.93 3.31
N THR A 67 0.86 3.53 2.31
CA THR A 67 0.68 4.96 2.03
C THR A 67 -0.73 5.26 1.55
N THR A 68 -1.27 4.47 0.61
CA THR A 68 -2.62 4.67 0.07
C THR A 68 -3.70 4.43 1.13
N SER A 69 -3.59 3.35 1.91
CA SER A 69 -4.53 3.06 2.99
C SER A 69 -4.46 4.12 4.10
N SER A 70 -3.26 4.61 4.43
CA SER A 70 -3.07 5.71 5.36
C SER A 70 -3.66 7.03 4.87
N MET A 71 -3.49 7.37 3.59
CA MET A 71 -4.11 8.55 2.98
C MET A 71 -5.64 8.46 3.02
N LEU A 72 -6.22 7.32 2.65
CA LEU A 72 -7.66 7.11 2.71
C LEU A 72 -8.19 7.20 4.15
N ALA A 73 -7.54 6.53 5.09
CA ALA A 73 -7.90 6.62 6.51
C ALA A 73 -7.79 8.06 7.02
N HIS A 74 -6.72 8.79 6.65
CA HIS A 74 -6.53 10.19 6.98
C HIS A 74 -7.66 11.08 6.43
N ILE A 75 -8.04 10.91 5.18
CA ILE A 75 -9.16 11.63 4.56
C ILE A 75 -10.45 11.40 5.35
N LEU A 76 -10.77 10.14 5.66
CA LEU A 76 -11.98 9.78 6.37
C LEU A 76 -11.99 10.26 7.83
N VAL A 77 -10.87 10.14 8.55
CA VAL A 77 -10.73 10.61 9.95
C VAL A 77 -10.88 12.13 10.04
N ASN A 78 -10.33 12.87 9.07
CA ASN A 78 -10.26 14.33 9.11
C ASN A 78 -11.45 15.03 8.47
N ALA A 79 -12.10 14.38 7.49
CA ALA A 79 -13.18 14.96 6.71
C ALA A 79 -14.43 14.08 6.62
N GLY A 80 -14.45 12.90 7.20
CA GLY A 80 -15.63 12.02 7.22
C GLY A 80 -16.76 12.61 8.06
N GLU A 81 -18.00 12.47 7.57
CA GLU A 81 -19.23 12.85 8.26
C GLU A 81 -20.24 11.71 8.18
N GLY A 82 -21.20 11.69 9.11
CA GLY A 82 -22.23 10.65 9.15
C GLY A 82 -21.62 9.25 9.21
N GLU A 83 -21.95 8.40 8.27
CA GLU A 83 -21.43 7.01 8.20
C GLU A 83 -19.95 6.92 7.85
N LEU A 84 -19.35 7.98 7.31
CA LEU A 84 -17.93 8.06 6.98
C LEU A 84 -17.08 8.56 8.14
N ALA A 85 -17.69 9.13 9.19
CA ALA A 85 -16.97 9.58 10.38
C ALA A 85 -16.47 8.38 11.20
N ASP A 86 -15.35 8.56 11.89
CA ASP A 86 -14.72 7.54 12.75
C ASP A 86 -14.60 6.17 12.05
N PRO A 87 -13.86 6.09 10.92
CA PRO A 87 -13.69 4.83 10.18
C PRO A 87 -12.88 3.82 11.00
N SER A 88 -13.15 2.54 10.80
CA SER A 88 -12.21 1.49 11.21
C SER A 88 -11.08 1.38 10.21
N TYR A 89 -9.88 1.04 10.67
CA TYR A 89 -8.78 0.71 9.76
C TYR A 89 -7.83 -0.34 10.34
N ALA A 90 -7.22 -1.12 9.42
CA ALA A 90 -6.18 -2.10 9.68
C ALA A 90 -5.05 -1.91 8.66
N ILE A 91 -4.01 -1.20 9.05
CA ILE A 91 -2.92 -0.72 8.19
C ILE A 91 -1.61 -1.24 8.75
N GLY A 92 -0.70 -1.69 7.90
CA GLY A 92 0.59 -2.29 8.28
C GLY A 92 1.62 -1.31 8.85
N GLY A 93 1.22 -0.09 9.17
CA GLY A 93 2.08 0.94 9.77
C GLY A 93 1.27 1.91 10.62
N SER A 94 1.95 2.82 11.30
CA SER A 94 1.31 3.92 12.01
C SER A 94 0.99 5.08 11.07
N ILE A 95 -0.07 5.82 11.38
CA ILE A 95 -0.53 7.01 10.63
C ILE A 95 -0.17 8.25 11.43
N GLN A 96 0.18 9.34 10.75
CA GLN A 96 0.26 10.64 11.42
C GLN A 96 -1.12 11.33 11.45
N GLY A 97 -1.57 11.70 12.64
CA GLY A 97 -2.76 12.52 12.86
C GLY A 97 -2.52 14.00 12.57
N LYS A 98 -3.58 14.82 12.68
CA LYS A 98 -3.58 16.27 12.41
C LYS A 98 -2.49 17.07 13.15
N ASP A 99 -2.19 16.67 14.37
CA ASP A 99 -1.29 17.35 15.32
C ASP A 99 0.13 16.76 15.25
N GLY A 100 0.43 15.91 14.24
CA GLY A 100 1.66 15.15 14.17
C GLY A 100 1.69 13.96 15.15
N ALA A 101 0.61 13.70 15.89
CA ALA A 101 0.49 12.53 16.75
C ALA A 101 0.57 11.25 15.91
N ILE A 102 1.32 10.28 16.41
CA ILE A 102 1.40 8.95 15.78
C ILE A 102 0.18 8.14 16.26
N LEU A 103 -0.68 7.77 15.32
CA LEU A 103 -1.80 6.87 15.54
C LEU A 103 -1.39 5.46 15.15
N ASP A 104 -1.81 4.48 15.97
CA ASP A 104 -1.59 3.06 15.67
C ASP A 104 -2.25 2.68 14.34
N GLY A 105 -1.71 1.68 13.64
CA GLY A 105 -2.26 1.19 12.38
C GLY A 105 -3.57 0.41 12.51
N GLY A 106 -4.06 0.18 13.72
CA GLY A 106 -5.32 -0.49 14.03
C GLY A 106 -6.28 0.39 14.81
N HIS A 107 -7.49 0.59 14.28
CA HIS A 107 -8.56 1.34 14.96
C HIS A 107 -9.93 0.70 14.70
N ALA A 108 -10.71 0.54 15.75
CA ALA A 108 -12.09 0.07 15.70
C ALA A 108 -13.05 1.26 15.83
N GLY A 109 -13.32 1.93 14.71
CA GLY A 109 -14.22 3.07 14.65
C GLY A 109 -15.70 2.69 14.69
N LYS A 110 -16.54 3.66 15.05
CA LYS A 110 -18.00 3.52 15.09
C LYS A 110 -18.65 3.70 13.71
N GLY A 111 -17.96 4.31 12.77
CA GLY A 111 -18.44 4.53 11.40
C GLY A 111 -18.60 3.22 10.62
N ASN A 112 -19.23 3.32 9.45
CA ASN A 112 -19.57 2.14 8.64
C ASN A 112 -18.49 1.77 7.61
N VAL A 113 -17.30 2.39 7.66
CA VAL A 113 -16.20 2.10 6.73
C VAL A 113 -15.08 1.36 7.42
N LEU A 114 -14.48 0.39 6.74
CA LEU A 114 -13.24 -0.27 7.11
C LEU A 114 -12.22 -0.11 5.97
N VAL A 115 -11.08 0.52 6.25
CA VAL A 115 -9.92 0.57 5.35
C VAL A 115 -8.91 -0.47 5.79
N ALA A 116 -8.50 -1.37 4.90
CA ALA A 116 -7.56 -2.42 5.26
C ALA A 116 -6.51 -2.65 4.17
N GLU A 117 -5.27 -2.88 4.59
CA GLU A 117 -4.27 -3.43 3.68
C GLU A 117 -4.61 -4.89 3.37
N ALA A 118 -4.54 -5.23 2.10
CA ALA A 118 -4.70 -6.57 1.56
C ALA A 118 -3.33 -7.10 1.14
N ASP A 119 -2.71 -7.84 2.06
CA ASP A 119 -1.37 -8.39 1.86
C ASP A 119 -1.43 -9.57 0.89
N GLU A 120 -0.77 -9.42 -0.25
CA GLU A 120 -0.69 -10.44 -1.30
C GLU A 120 0.40 -11.47 -1.03
N SER A 121 1.35 -11.20 -0.11
CA SER A 121 2.58 -11.98 0.07
C SER A 121 2.37 -13.47 0.38
N ASP A 122 1.25 -13.80 1.04
CA ASP A 122 0.86 -15.17 1.40
C ASP A 122 -0.45 -15.63 0.74
N GLY A 123 -0.94 -14.85 -0.25
CA GLY A 123 -2.20 -15.13 -0.94
C GLY A 123 -3.45 -14.91 -0.09
N SER A 124 -3.32 -14.45 1.15
CA SER A 124 -4.46 -14.31 2.07
C SER A 124 -5.50 -13.29 1.60
N PHE A 125 -5.11 -12.32 0.78
CA PHE A 125 -6.01 -11.30 0.23
C PHE A 125 -7.12 -11.87 -0.67
N ALA A 126 -6.95 -13.07 -1.22
CA ALA A 126 -7.99 -13.78 -1.97
C ALA A 126 -9.24 -14.10 -1.14
N LYS A 127 -9.15 -14.05 0.19
CA LYS A 127 -10.29 -14.26 1.11
C LYS A 127 -11.18 -13.02 1.27
N TYR A 128 -10.73 -11.86 0.80
CA TYR A 128 -11.40 -10.59 1.05
C TYR A 128 -12.43 -10.28 -0.03
N HIS A 129 -13.62 -9.87 0.41
CA HIS A 129 -14.71 -9.43 -0.46
C HIS A 129 -15.07 -7.96 -0.16
N PRO A 130 -14.23 -7.00 -0.59
CA PRO A 130 -14.44 -5.60 -0.30
C PRO A 130 -15.59 -5.00 -1.13
N GLN A 131 -16.08 -3.84 -0.70
CA GLN A 131 -16.92 -3.00 -1.55
C GLN A 131 -16.08 -2.35 -2.65
N ILE A 132 -14.88 -1.89 -2.30
CA ILE A 132 -13.92 -1.26 -3.22
C ILE A 132 -12.56 -1.93 -3.03
N ALA A 133 -11.95 -2.40 -4.13
CA ALA A 133 -10.59 -2.87 -4.15
C ALA A 133 -9.68 -1.83 -4.83
N ILE A 134 -8.65 -1.37 -4.15
CA ILE A 134 -7.58 -0.56 -4.73
C ILE A 134 -6.40 -1.48 -5.03
N ILE A 135 -5.88 -1.44 -6.25
CA ILE A 135 -4.69 -2.18 -6.69
C ILE A 135 -3.67 -1.13 -7.16
N THR A 136 -2.67 -0.88 -6.34
CA THR A 136 -1.66 0.15 -6.61
C THR A 136 -0.72 -0.23 -7.73
N ASN A 137 -0.30 -1.47 -7.76
CA ASN A 137 0.51 -2.11 -8.81
C ASN A 137 0.47 -3.63 -8.65
N SER A 138 0.87 -4.37 -9.68
CA SER A 138 1.06 -5.82 -9.66
C SER A 138 2.42 -6.20 -10.26
N GLU A 139 3.44 -5.39 -9.95
CA GLU A 139 4.83 -5.69 -10.23
C GLU A 139 5.24 -6.99 -9.55
N ALA A 140 6.03 -7.83 -10.25
CA ALA A 140 6.36 -9.16 -9.73
C ALA A 140 7.10 -9.08 -8.40
N ASP A 141 6.49 -9.62 -7.37
CA ASP A 141 7.08 -9.86 -6.05
C ASP A 141 6.58 -11.22 -5.52
N HIS A 142 7.12 -11.68 -4.41
CA HIS A 142 6.68 -12.91 -3.72
C HIS A 142 6.61 -14.15 -4.63
N LEU A 143 7.53 -14.28 -5.61
CA LEU A 143 7.59 -15.41 -6.51
C LEU A 143 7.95 -16.72 -5.79
N ASP A 144 8.48 -16.65 -4.56
CA ASP A 144 8.65 -17.79 -3.66
C ASP A 144 7.30 -18.42 -3.27
N HIS A 145 6.23 -17.63 -3.19
CA HIS A 145 4.87 -18.11 -2.94
C HIS A 145 4.11 -18.48 -4.21
N TYR A 146 4.14 -17.62 -5.23
CA TYR A 146 3.32 -17.77 -6.45
C TYR A 146 3.98 -18.62 -7.54
N GLY A 147 5.28 -18.83 -7.48
CA GLY A 147 6.06 -19.57 -8.46
C GLY A 147 6.31 -18.80 -9.75
N THR A 148 5.29 -18.17 -10.34
CA THR A 148 5.39 -17.41 -11.59
C THR A 148 4.70 -16.04 -11.49
N GLN A 149 5.11 -15.12 -12.36
CA GLN A 149 4.47 -13.82 -12.49
C GLN A 149 3.01 -13.91 -12.94
N ASP A 150 2.69 -14.89 -13.76
CA ASP A 150 1.32 -15.10 -14.23
C ASP A 150 0.40 -15.56 -13.11
N ASN A 151 0.86 -16.46 -12.24
CA ASN A 151 0.12 -16.84 -11.04
C ASN A 151 -0.07 -15.68 -10.08
N TYR A 152 0.97 -14.85 -9.91
CA TYR A 152 0.89 -13.63 -9.10
C TYR A 152 -0.19 -12.69 -9.64
N ARG A 153 -0.21 -12.42 -10.94
CA ARG A 153 -1.24 -11.59 -11.58
C ARG A 153 -2.63 -12.20 -11.52
N ALA A 154 -2.75 -13.52 -11.68
CA ALA A 154 -4.03 -14.22 -11.55
C ALA A 154 -4.67 -14.01 -10.17
N ALA A 155 -3.87 -13.96 -9.10
CA ALA A 155 -4.38 -13.66 -7.76
C ALA A 155 -4.97 -12.24 -7.65
N PHE A 156 -4.42 -11.27 -8.39
CA PHE A 156 -5.02 -9.91 -8.45
C PHE A 156 -6.30 -9.87 -9.30
N VAL A 157 -6.40 -10.69 -10.35
CA VAL A 157 -7.64 -10.85 -11.11
C VAL A 157 -8.74 -11.38 -10.20
N ASP A 158 -8.45 -12.41 -9.41
CA ASP A 158 -9.39 -13.00 -8.44
C ASP A 158 -9.80 -11.96 -7.38
N HIS A 159 -8.83 -11.24 -6.80
CA HIS A 159 -9.12 -10.20 -5.82
C HIS A 159 -9.98 -9.07 -6.39
N ALA A 160 -9.69 -8.61 -7.61
CA ALA A 160 -10.51 -7.62 -8.31
C ALA A 160 -11.94 -8.13 -8.55
N GLY A 161 -12.09 -9.41 -8.89
CA GLY A 161 -13.38 -10.08 -9.08
C GLY A 161 -14.28 -10.05 -7.83
N HIS A 162 -13.67 -10.09 -6.64
CA HIS A 162 -14.37 -10.04 -5.36
C HIS A 162 -14.89 -8.66 -4.97
N ALA A 163 -14.43 -7.57 -5.58
CA ALA A 163 -14.92 -6.22 -5.29
C ALA A 163 -16.36 -6.06 -5.76
N THR A 164 -17.26 -5.64 -4.87
CA THR A 164 -18.70 -5.62 -5.17
C THR A 164 -19.17 -4.34 -5.85
N LYS A 165 -18.47 -3.21 -5.65
CA LYS A 165 -18.84 -1.90 -6.19
C LYS A 165 -17.85 -1.38 -7.23
N ALA A 166 -16.57 -1.37 -6.93
CA ALA A 166 -15.56 -0.81 -7.83
C ALA A 166 -14.19 -1.42 -7.60
N VAL A 167 -13.38 -1.42 -8.67
CA VAL A 167 -11.93 -1.65 -8.62
C VAL A 167 -11.25 -0.35 -9.00
N ILE A 168 -10.19 0.04 -8.32
CA ILE A 168 -9.40 1.24 -8.61
C ILE A 168 -7.97 0.78 -8.89
N MET A 169 -7.43 1.02 -10.07
CA MET A 169 -6.14 0.50 -10.52
C MET A 169 -5.23 1.61 -11.06
N CYS A 170 -3.94 1.53 -10.73
CA CYS A 170 -2.92 2.39 -11.36
C CYS A 170 -2.63 1.94 -12.79
N GLY A 171 -2.90 2.80 -13.77
CA GLY A 171 -2.61 2.55 -15.18
C GLY A 171 -1.15 2.82 -15.57
N ASP A 172 -0.34 3.36 -14.67
CA ASP A 172 1.09 3.56 -14.92
C ASP A 172 1.92 2.29 -14.66
N ASP A 173 1.28 1.23 -14.13
CA ASP A 173 1.87 -0.08 -13.91
C ASP A 173 1.44 -1.07 -15.01
N GLU A 174 2.41 -1.63 -15.72
CA GLU A 174 2.15 -2.56 -16.81
C GLU A 174 1.56 -3.90 -16.32
N GLY A 175 1.88 -4.29 -15.09
CA GLY A 175 1.27 -5.46 -14.45
C GLY A 175 -0.23 -5.25 -14.26
N ASN A 176 -0.63 -4.09 -13.73
CA ASN A 176 -2.04 -3.72 -13.57
C ASN A 176 -2.79 -3.67 -14.91
N LEU A 177 -2.15 -3.16 -15.97
CA LEU A 177 -2.78 -3.19 -17.30
C LEU A 177 -2.96 -4.63 -17.81
N ALA A 178 -2.04 -5.53 -17.50
CA ALA A 178 -2.18 -6.95 -17.82
C ALA A 178 -3.33 -7.59 -17.01
N VAL A 179 -3.44 -7.28 -15.71
CA VAL A 179 -4.56 -7.70 -14.86
C VAL A 179 -5.87 -7.16 -15.42
N LEU A 180 -5.96 -5.87 -15.76
CA LEU A 180 -7.16 -5.23 -16.31
C LEU A 180 -7.67 -5.95 -17.58
N ARG A 181 -6.75 -6.28 -18.49
CA ARG A 181 -7.09 -6.98 -19.74
C ARG A 181 -7.57 -8.41 -19.50
N ALA A 182 -7.23 -9.01 -18.36
CA ALA A 182 -7.67 -10.35 -17.97
C ALA A 182 -8.99 -10.38 -17.19
N LEU A 183 -9.50 -9.20 -16.75
CA LEU A 183 -10.79 -9.10 -16.08
C LEU A 183 -11.94 -9.43 -17.04
N ASP A 184 -13.00 -10.06 -16.52
CA ASP A 184 -14.25 -10.17 -17.28
C ASP A 184 -14.89 -8.78 -17.47
N ALA A 185 -15.76 -8.68 -18.47
CA ALA A 185 -16.37 -7.40 -18.86
C ALA A 185 -17.17 -6.73 -17.73
N THR A 186 -17.74 -7.51 -16.81
CA THR A 186 -18.51 -6.97 -15.68
C THR A 186 -17.59 -6.30 -14.66
N VAL A 187 -16.47 -6.92 -14.34
CA VAL A 187 -15.48 -6.36 -13.43
C VAL A 187 -14.76 -5.18 -14.08
N ALA A 188 -14.35 -5.33 -15.35
CA ALA A 188 -13.71 -4.27 -16.10
C ALA A 188 -14.60 -3.03 -16.22
N GLY A 189 -15.90 -3.17 -16.47
CA GLY A 189 -16.86 -2.08 -16.57
C GLY A 189 -17.11 -1.30 -15.27
N ARG A 190 -16.72 -1.85 -14.11
CA ARG A 190 -16.73 -1.14 -12.83
C ARG A 190 -15.32 -0.78 -12.34
N THR A 191 -14.31 -0.93 -13.21
CA THR A 191 -12.92 -0.58 -12.90
C THR A 191 -12.65 0.87 -13.28
N ILE A 192 -11.96 1.57 -12.38
CA ILE A 192 -11.48 2.93 -12.57
C ILE A 192 -9.95 2.86 -12.66
N VAL A 193 -9.41 3.27 -13.77
CA VAL A 193 -7.97 3.39 -13.99
C VAL A 193 -7.56 4.82 -13.73
N TYR A 194 -6.62 5.05 -12.81
CA TYR A 194 -5.99 6.35 -12.63
C TYR A 194 -4.56 6.32 -13.21
N SER A 195 -4.18 7.36 -13.96
CA SER A 195 -2.89 7.35 -14.65
C SER A 195 -2.38 8.77 -14.97
N THR A 196 -1.06 8.92 -15.02
CA THR A 196 -0.40 10.11 -15.56
C THR A 196 -0.36 10.09 -17.10
N ARG A 197 -0.55 8.90 -17.71
CA ARG A 197 -0.62 8.70 -19.16
C ARG A 197 -2.03 8.99 -19.67
N ASN A 198 -2.13 9.38 -20.92
CA ASN A 198 -3.41 9.56 -21.59
C ASN A 198 -3.95 8.23 -22.17
N ALA A 199 -5.21 8.23 -22.59
CA ALA A 199 -5.88 7.03 -23.11
C ALA A 199 -5.15 6.40 -24.32
N ALA A 200 -4.56 7.23 -25.21
CA ALA A 200 -3.84 6.72 -26.38
C ALA A 200 -2.54 5.97 -25.98
N GLU A 201 -1.90 6.42 -24.92
CA GLU A 201 -0.66 5.79 -24.39
C GLU A 201 -0.99 4.50 -23.61
N LEU A 202 -2.14 4.42 -22.97
CA LEU A 202 -2.58 3.24 -22.22
C LEU A 202 -3.13 2.13 -23.11
N GLY A 203 -3.66 2.49 -24.28
CA GLY A 203 -4.29 1.56 -25.21
C GLY A 203 -5.67 1.07 -24.73
N ASP A 204 -5.99 -0.19 -24.99
CA ASP A 204 -7.29 -0.76 -24.60
C ASP A 204 -7.39 -0.92 -23.07
N LEU A 205 -8.40 -0.29 -22.49
CA LEU A 205 -8.74 -0.35 -21.06
C LEU A 205 -9.88 -1.33 -20.75
N ASN A 206 -10.24 -2.22 -21.67
CA ASN A 206 -11.26 -3.26 -21.45
C ASN A 206 -12.59 -2.72 -20.92
N GLY A 207 -12.96 -1.49 -21.30
CA GLY A 207 -14.18 -0.81 -20.84
C GLY A 207 -14.08 -0.08 -19.50
N ALA A 208 -12.91 -0.03 -18.87
CA ALA A 208 -12.69 0.71 -17.63
C ALA A 208 -12.73 2.24 -17.86
N THR A 209 -13.10 2.97 -16.81
CA THR A 209 -13.14 4.44 -16.81
C THR A 209 -11.77 5.01 -16.46
N LEU A 210 -11.26 5.96 -17.24
CA LEU A 210 -9.98 6.63 -16.97
C LEU A 210 -10.16 7.92 -16.15
N VAL A 211 -9.45 8.02 -15.04
CA VAL A 211 -9.18 9.27 -14.30
C VAL A 211 -7.74 9.68 -14.58
N ARG A 212 -7.54 10.82 -15.21
CA ARG A 212 -6.20 11.27 -15.56
C ARG A 212 -5.60 12.12 -14.45
N ILE A 213 -4.31 11.89 -14.18
CA ILE A 213 -3.48 12.72 -13.29
C ILE A 213 -2.62 13.63 -14.18
N GLU A 214 -2.79 14.92 -14.06
CA GLU A 214 -1.92 15.92 -14.68
C GLU A 214 -1.01 16.48 -13.58
N SER A 215 0.27 16.08 -13.61
CA SER A 215 1.25 16.53 -12.61
C SER A 215 1.87 17.86 -13.03
N GLU A 216 1.95 18.78 -12.05
CA GLU A 216 2.57 20.10 -12.20
C GLU A 216 3.95 20.16 -11.49
N SER A 217 4.48 19.01 -11.09
CA SER A 217 5.59 18.89 -10.12
C SER A 217 6.95 19.32 -10.64
N GLU A 218 7.12 19.54 -11.94
CA GLU A 218 8.42 19.98 -12.49
C GLU A 218 8.84 21.39 -12.03
N THR A 219 7.90 22.15 -11.43
CA THR A 219 8.11 23.54 -11.03
C THR A 219 8.06 23.79 -9.52
N ALA A 220 7.82 22.78 -8.68
CA ALA A 220 7.61 22.98 -7.24
C ALA A 220 8.95 23.08 -6.47
N GLU A 221 9.41 24.29 -6.21
CA GLU A 221 10.58 24.58 -5.35
C GLU A 221 10.41 24.12 -3.88
N SER A 222 9.15 23.89 -3.44
CA SER A 222 8.82 23.58 -2.04
C SER A 222 8.96 22.10 -1.67
N GLY A 223 9.20 21.21 -2.65
CA GLY A 223 9.17 19.76 -2.43
C GLY A 223 7.77 19.17 -2.19
N ALA A 224 6.72 20.00 -2.35
CA ALA A 224 5.33 19.53 -2.38
C ALA A 224 5.01 18.92 -3.75
N GLU A 225 4.01 18.05 -3.80
CA GLU A 225 3.48 17.50 -5.06
C GLU A 225 2.19 18.22 -5.42
N HIS A 226 2.15 18.81 -6.63
CA HIS A 226 0.97 19.48 -7.16
C HIS A 226 0.48 18.74 -8.40
N PHE A 227 -0.80 18.44 -8.47
CA PHE A 227 -1.41 17.77 -9.62
C PHE A 227 -2.90 18.08 -9.72
N THR A 228 -3.46 17.87 -10.91
CA THR A 228 -4.89 17.98 -11.16
C THR A 228 -5.46 16.62 -11.54
N LEU A 229 -6.54 16.20 -10.87
CA LEU A 229 -7.35 15.04 -11.27
C LEU A 229 -8.39 15.46 -12.28
N HIS A 230 -8.40 14.79 -13.44
CA HIS A 230 -9.47 14.90 -14.43
C HIS A 230 -10.39 13.71 -14.28
N ILE A 231 -11.57 13.94 -13.75
CA ILE A 231 -12.58 12.91 -13.45
C ILE A 231 -13.69 13.05 -14.48
N PRO A 232 -13.91 12.04 -15.33
CA PRO A 232 -14.95 12.12 -16.36
C PRO A 232 -16.35 12.17 -15.75
N GLY A 233 -17.27 12.79 -16.46
CA GLY A 233 -18.69 12.79 -16.09
C GLY A 233 -19.26 11.38 -16.03
N GLY A 234 -20.22 11.16 -15.14
CA GLY A 234 -20.83 9.85 -14.87
C GLY A 234 -20.11 9.00 -13.80
N LEU A 235 -18.89 9.36 -13.40
CA LEU A 235 -18.16 8.59 -12.37
C LEU A 235 -18.51 9.01 -10.93
N ILE A 236 -18.45 10.31 -10.63
CA ILE A 236 -18.70 10.89 -9.29
C ILE A 236 -19.84 11.94 -9.34
N GLY A 237 -20.40 12.18 -10.48
CA GLY A 237 -21.45 13.14 -10.78
C GLY A 237 -21.67 13.19 -12.28
N GLU A 238 -22.66 13.98 -12.74
CA GLU A 238 -23.01 14.02 -14.16
C GLU A 238 -21.94 14.73 -15.01
N GLU A 239 -21.28 15.74 -14.43
CA GLU A 239 -20.32 16.58 -15.13
C GLU A 239 -18.87 16.11 -14.92
N GLU A 240 -18.01 16.42 -15.90
CA GLU A 240 -16.57 16.30 -15.75
C GLU A 240 -16.05 17.24 -14.64
N ARG A 241 -15.10 16.77 -13.83
CA ARG A 241 -14.51 17.53 -12.74
C ARG A 241 -13.00 17.63 -12.92
N ARG A 242 -12.46 18.79 -12.61
CA ARG A 242 -11.01 19.04 -12.53
C ARG A 242 -10.67 19.47 -11.12
N ILE A 243 -9.99 18.62 -10.38
CA ILE A 243 -9.72 18.79 -8.96
C ILE A 243 -8.22 19.04 -8.77
N ALA A 244 -7.86 20.24 -8.32
CA ALA A 244 -6.49 20.54 -7.94
C ALA A 244 -6.16 19.91 -6.59
N VAL A 245 -5.03 19.24 -6.51
CA VAL A 245 -4.54 18.54 -5.31
C VAL A 245 -3.13 19.01 -4.97
N THR A 246 -2.89 19.27 -3.70
CA THR A 246 -1.57 19.57 -3.17
C THR A 246 -1.22 18.58 -2.06
N LEU A 247 -0.03 17.97 -2.13
CA LEU A 247 0.49 17.09 -1.10
C LEU A 247 1.76 17.66 -0.48
N THR A 248 1.89 17.53 0.83
CA THR A 248 3.13 17.86 1.54
C THR A 248 4.20 16.79 1.39
N VAL A 249 3.80 15.56 1.04
CA VAL A 249 4.72 14.44 0.78
C VAL A 249 5.12 14.42 -0.70
N PRO A 250 6.42 14.40 -1.02
CA PRO A 250 6.91 14.53 -2.40
C PRO A 250 6.75 13.22 -3.17
N GLY A 251 6.69 13.34 -4.47
CA GLY A 251 6.86 12.22 -5.40
C GLY A 251 5.59 11.87 -6.18
N ILE A 252 5.76 11.65 -7.49
CA ILE A 252 4.66 11.26 -8.38
C ILE A 252 3.96 9.97 -7.91
N HIS A 253 4.69 9.07 -7.25
CA HIS A 253 4.09 7.88 -6.64
C HIS A 253 3.09 8.26 -5.52
N ASN A 254 3.34 9.35 -4.78
CA ASN A 254 2.40 9.85 -3.78
C ASN A 254 1.20 10.55 -4.41
N ALA A 255 1.36 11.22 -5.56
CA ALA A 255 0.23 11.71 -6.34
C ALA A 255 -0.68 10.56 -6.80
N ARG A 256 -0.10 9.44 -7.27
CA ARG A 256 -0.84 8.22 -7.62
C ARG A 256 -1.57 7.62 -6.41
N ASN A 257 -0.90 7.47 -5.28
CA ASN A 257 -1.49 6.96 -4.05
C ASN A 257 -2.65 7.84 -3.56
N ALA A 258 -2.47 9.17 -3.58
CA ALA A 258 -3.50 10.13 -3.21
C ALA A 258 -4.70 10.10 -4.17
N SER A 259 -4.46 9.97 -5.47
CA SER A 259 -5.51 9.84 -6.47
C SER A 259 -6.41 8.64 -6.17
N ALA A 260 -5.83 7.47 -5.89
CA ALA A 260 -6.59 6.28 -5.51
C ALA A 260 -7.41 6.50 -4.23
N ALA A 261 -6.81 7.14 -3.21
CA ALA A 261 -7.49 7.42 -1.95
C ALA A 261 -8.65 8.42 -2.12
N ILE A 262 -8.46 9.49 -2.90
CA ILE A 262 -9.49 10.49 -3.21
C ILE A 262 -10.66 9.85 -3.98
N ILE A 263 -10.35 9.06 -5.02
CA ILE A 263 -11.36 8.36 -5.81
C ILE A 263 -12.17 7.40 -4.92
N ALA A 264 -11.49 6.63 -4.05
CA ALA A 264 -12.16 5.72 -3.12
C ALA A 264 -13.07 6.47 -2.13
N ALA A 265 -12.62 7.59 -1.56
CA ALA A 265 -13.42 8.42 -0.67
C ALA A 265 -14.67 8.98 -1.38
N ALA A 266 -14.51 9.43 -2.62
CA ALA A 266 -15.63 9.92 -3.43
C ALA A 266 -16.64 8.80 -3.76
N LEU A 267 -16.17 7.60 -4.10
CA LEU A 267 -17.05 6.44 -4.32
C LEU A 267 -17.74 5.98 -3.02
N LEU A 268 -17.17 6.25 -1.85
CA LEU A 268 -17.85 6.06 -0.57
C LEU A 268 -18.93 7.12 -0.30
N GLY A 269 -19.01 8.17 -1.09
CA GLY A 269 -20.01 9.24 -0.99
C GLY A 269 -19.49 10.53 -0.35
N MET A 270 -18.19 10.69 -0.19
CA MET A 270 -17.58 11.95 0.21
C MET A 270 -17.52 12.91 -0.99
N ASP A 271 -17.73 14.20 -0.75
CA ASP A 271 -17.45 15.21 -1.76
C ASP A 271 -15.95 15.19 -2.15
N VAL A 272 -15.68 15.22 -3.46
CA VAL A 272 -14.33 15.01 -4.00
C VAL A 272 -13.39 16.17 -3.67
N GLU A 273 -13.88 17.41 -3.66
CA GLU A 273 -13.12 18.60 -3.26
C GLU A 273 -12.75 18.52 -1.79
N ARG A 274 -13.68 18.04 -0.97
CA ARG A 274 -13.44 17.82 0.46
C ARG A 274 -12.41 16.72 0.70
N ALA A 275 -12.46 15.62 -0.03
CA ALA A 275 -11.45 14.57 0.02
C ALA A 275 -10.06 15.09 -0.39
N SER A 276 -10.01 15.88 -1.46
CA SER A 276 -8.79 16.53 -1.96
C SER A 276 -8.21 17.53 -0.96
N ALA A 277 -9.05 18.35 -0.33
CA ALA A 277 -8.60 19.28 0.70
C ALA A 277 -8.07 18.56 1.94
N ALA A 278 -8.68 17.45 2.33
CA ALA A 278 -8.25 16.68 3.49
C ALA A 278 -6.88 16.04 3.30
N VAL A 279 -6.58 15.51 2.11
CA VAL A 279 -5.29 14.85 1.85
C VAL A 279 -4.10 15.81 1.89
N THR A 280 -4.31 17.10 1.68
CA THR A 280 -3.27 18.14 1.78
C THR A 280 -2.58 18.16 3.15
N SER A 281 -3.32 17.85 4.22
CA SER A 281 -2.76 17.78 5.57
C SER A 281 -2.08 16.46 5.92
N PHE A 282 -1.99 15.51 4.99
CA PHE A 282 -1.29 14.26 5.20
C PHE A 282 0.22 14.46 5.26
N LEU A 283 0.83 14.11 6.39
CA LEU A 283 2.26 14.31 6.65
C LEU A 283 3.13 13.08 6.33
N GLY A 284 2.52 12.02 5.82
CA GLY A 284 3.19 10.76 5.52
C GLY A 284 2.80 9.63 6.48
N ALA A 285 3.04 8.39 6.07
CA ALA A 285 3.02 7.23 6.94
C ALA A 285 4.38 7.10 7.64
N ALA A 286 4.42 6.50 8.82
CA ALA A 286 5.68 6.25 9.51
C ALA A 286 6.63 5.42 8.63
N ARG A 287 7.90 5.80 8.61
CA ARG A 287 8.93 5.20 7.77
C ARG A 287 8.61 5.26 6.25
N ARG A 288 7.94 6.34 5.78
CA ARG A 288 7.71 6.64 4.37
C ARG A 288 8.09 8.11 4.14
N PHE A 289 9.29 8.34 3.63
CA PHE A 289 9.95 9.64 3.54
C PHE A 289 9.90 10.43 4.86
N GLN A 290 10.05 9.73 5.98
CA GLN A 290 9.90 10.35 7.29
C GLN A 290 11.15 11.15 7.67
N VAL A 291 11.03 12.46 7.73
CA VAL A 291 12.10 13.32 8.25
C VAL A 291 12.20 13.12 9.77
N ARG A 292 13.30 12.55 10.23
CA ARG A 292 13.58 12.26 11.65
C ARG A 292 14.15 13.47 12.38
N GLY A 293 14.77 14.38 11.64
CA GLY A 293 15.35 15.60 12.17
C GLY A 293 16.51 16.12 11.34
N THR A 294 17.02 17.28 11.71
CA THR A 294 18.20 17.89 11.10
C THR A 294 19.21 18.23 12.20
N VAL A 295 20.44 17.71 12.09
CA VAL A 295 21.54 17.96 13.02
C VAL A 295 22.77 18.34 12.22
N SER A 296 23.42 19.45 12.58
CA SER A 296 24.64 19.95 11.90
C SER A 296 24.50 20.01 10.37
N GLN A 297 23.37 20.53 9.88
CA GLN A 297 23.00 20.64 8.46
C GLN A 297 22.78 19.30 7.75
N VAL A 298 22.76 18.18 8.47
CA VAL A 298 22.41 16.87 7.92
C VAL A 298 20.96 16.56 8.26
N THR A 299 20.13 16.42 7.23
CA THR A 299 18.74 15.97 7.40
C THR A 299 18.70 14.45 7.27
N VAL A 300 18.13 13.80 8.29
CA VAL A 300 17.96 12.34 8.32
C VAL A 300 16.54 12.00 7.91
N VAL A 301 16.42 11.16 6.87
CA VAL A 301 15.15 10.64 6.35
C VAL A 301 15.13 9.13 6.56
N ASP A 302 14.05 8.62 7.15
CA ASP A 302 13.81 7.18 7.34
C ASP A 302 12.74 6.71 6.38
N ASP A 303 13.04 5.66 5.62
CA ASP A 303 12.11 5.05 4.68
C ASP A 303 12.21 3.52 4.72
N TYR A 304 11.09 2.86 4.49
CA TYR A 304 10.99 1.39 4.49
C TYR A 304 11.22 0.78 3.10
N ALA A 305 11.60 1.57 2.11
CA ALA A 305 11.85 1.10 0.75
C ALA A 305 12.84 -0.07 0.75
N HIS A 306 12.44 -1.19 0.19
CA HIS A 306 13.20 -2.44 0.15
C HIS A 306 13.07 -3.19 -1.19
N HIS A 307 12.40 -2.57 -2.16
CA HIS A 307 12.34 -3.00 -3.55
C HIS A 307 13.02 -1.95 -4.45
N PRO A 308 13.67 -2.32 -5.57
CA PRO A 308 14.37 -1.37 -6.43
C PRO A 308 13.50 -0.19 -6.90
N THR A 309 12.26 -0.47 -7.29
CA THR A 309 11.28 0.55 -7.74
C THR A 309 10.99 1.56 -6.63
N GLU A 310 10.81 1.10 -5.37
CA GLU A 310 10.60 1.99 -4.21
C GLU A 310 11.82 2.86 -3.95
N ILE A 311 13.03 2.27 -4.00
CA ILE A 311 14.30 3.00 -3.77
C ILE A 311 14.50 4.06 -4.84
N ALA A 312 14.26 3.74 -6.11
CA ALA A 312 14.36 4.70 -7.19
C ALA A 312 13.40 5.88 -7.01
N ALA A 313 12.12 5.59 -6.69
CA ALA A 313 11.10 6.60 -6.45
C ALA A 313 11.44 7.49 -5.22
N LEU A 314 11.95 6.89 -4.13
CA LEU A 314 12.41 7.59 -2.94
C LEU A 314 13.55 8.55 -3.26
N LEU A 315 14.56 8.11 -4.01
CA LEU A 315 15.72 8.93 -4.34
C LEU A 315 15.37 10.05 -5.31
N ASP A 316 14.47 9.83 -6.26
CA ASP A 316 13.95 10.88 -7.13
C ASP A 316 13.18 11.94 -6.33
N ALA A 317 12.35 11.52 -5.37
CA ALA A 317 11.66 12.43 -4.46
C ALA A 317 12.64 13.21 -3.56
N ALA A 318 13.68 12.55 -3.04
CA ALA A 318 14.71 13.17 -2.22
C ALA A 318 15.50 14.21 -3.03
N ARG A 319 15.87 13.90 -4.28
CA ARG A 319 16.59 14.82 -5.17
C ARG A 319 15.75 16.06 -5.48
N ARG A 320 14.45 15.91 -5.73
CA ARG A 320 13.55 17.06 -5.96
C ARG A 320 13.40 17.93 -4.71
N ARG A 321 13.25 17.32 -3.54
CA ARG A 321 13.09 18.05 -2.29
C ARG A 321 14.37 18.74 -1.82
N TYR A 322 15.53 18.16 -2.15
CA TYR A 322 16.85 18.65 -1.73
C TYR A 322 17.80 18.76 -2.94
N PRO A 323 17.51 19.61 -3.93
CA PRO A 323 18.21 19.61 -5.22
C PRO A 323 19.70 19.94 -5.12
N GLN A 324 20.10 20.72 -4.11
CA GLN A 324 21.49 21.14 -3.89
C GLN A 324 22.23 20.29 -2.83
N SER A 325 21.54 19.33 -2.22
CA SER A 325 22.12 18.52 -1.15
C SER A 325 22.80 17.28 -1.72
N LYS A 326 23.87 16.86 -1.03
CA LYS A 326 24.47 15.55 -1.25
C LYS A 326 23.58 14.49 -0.59
N ILE A 327 23.13 13.51 -1.38
CA ILE A 327 22.29 12.41 -0.91
C ILE A 327 23.18 11.21 -0.61
N ARG A 328 23.20 10.81 0.68
CA ARG A 328 23.86 9.59 1.14
C ARG A 328 22.80 8.57 1.54
N VAL A 329 22.87 7.38 0.97
CA VAL A 329 21.98 6.26 1.31
C VAL A 329 22.70 5.27 2.19
N ILE A 330 22.02 4.80 3.23
CA ILE A 330 22.41 3.62 4.01
C ILE A 330 21.30 2.59 3.76
N PHE A 331 21.63 1.54 3.01
CA PHE A 331 20.68 0.52 2.59
C PHE A 331 20.97 -0.82 3.25
N GLN A 332 19.95 -1.40 3.89
CA GLN A 332 19.98 -2.77 4.37
C GLN A 332 19.12 -3.65 3.46
N PRO A 333 19.71 -4.52 2.64
CA PRO A 333 18.93 -5.47 1.84
C PRO A 333 18.13 -6.42 2.75
N HIS A 334 16.94 -6.80 2.28
CA HIS A 334 16.04 -7.72 2.98
C HIS A 334 15.85 -8.98 2.15
N LEU A 335 16.14 -10.15 2.73
CA LEU A 335 16.15 -11.48 2.12
C LEU A 335 17.29 -11.70 1.10
N PHE A 336 17.95 -12.83 1.19
CA PHE A 336 18.98 -13.24 0.23
C PHE A 336 18.38 -13.49 -1.14
N SER A 337 17.24 -14.17 -1.22
CA SER A 337 16.52 -14.46 -2.46
C SER A 337 16.19 -13.18 -3.24
N ARG A 338 15.63 -12.17 -2.58
CA ARG A 338 15.29 -10.88 -3.19
C ARG A 338 16.55 -10.14 -3.64
N THR A 339 17.58 -10.11 -2.80
CA THR A 339 18.86 -9.46 -3.12
C THR A 339 19.50 -10.09 -4.35
N ARG A 340 19.48 -11.42 -4.46
CA ARG A 340 19.97 -12.16 -5.62
C ARG A 340 19.17 -11.85 -6.88
N PHE A 341 17.85 -11.90 -6.77
CA PHE A 341 16.94 -11.71 -7.91
C PHE A 341 17.03 -10.31 -8.51
N PHE A 342 17.10 -9.29 -7.66
CA PHE A 342 17.08 -7.89 -8.07
C PHE A 342 18.44 -7.18 -7.95
N SER A 343 19.56 -7.90 -7.96
CA SER A 343 20.88 -7.31 -7.72
C SER A 343 21.24 -6.18 -8.70
N SER A 344 20.92 -6.36 -9.98
CA SER A 344 21.15 -5.35 -11.03
C SER A 344 20.25 -4.12 -10.84
N GLU A 345 18.97 -4.35 -10.55
CA GLU A 345 17.97 -3.30 -10.35
C GLU A 345 18.26 -2.50 -9.07
N PHE A 346 18.71 -3.15 -7.99
CA PHE A 346 19.19 -2.47 -6.80
C PHE A 346 20.38 -1.56 -7.11
N ALA A 347 21.36 -2.05 -7.86
CA ALA A 347 22.52 -1.24 -8.25
C ALA A 347 22.09 -0.01 -9.06
N GLN A 348 21.18 -0.17 -10.02
CA GLN A 348 20.66 0.93 -10.84
C GLN A 348 19.87 1.94 -9.99
N ALA A 349 19.01 1.48 -9.08
CA ALA A 349 18.23 2.36 -8.23
C ALA A 349 19.12 3.15 -7.27
N LEU A 350 20.07 2.49 -6.60
CA LEU A 350 20.99 3.11 -5.65
C LEU A 350 21.97 4.09 -6.31
N ALA A 351 22.32 3.89 -7.59
CA ALA A 351 23.18 4.79 -8.35
C ALA A 351 22.61 6.23 -8.52
N LYS A 352 21.36 6.47 -8.17
CA LYS A 352 20.74 7.81 -8.12
C LYS A 352 21.24 8.64 -6.92
N ALA A 353 21.84 8.03 -5.92
CA ALA A 353 22.45 8.71 -4.79
C ALA A 353 23.91 9.12 -5.07
N ASP A 354 24.42 10.09 -4.30
CA ASP A 354 25.81 10.54 -4.42
C ASP A 354 26.78 9.64 -3.64
N ASP A 355 26.34 9.06 -2.53
CA ASP A 355 27.08 8.08 -1.72
C ASP A 355 26.15 6.94 -1.34
N VAL A 356 26.63 5.70 -1.43
CA VAL A 356 25.87 4.50 -1.06
C VAL A 356 26.69 3.65 -0.09
N ILE A 357 26.04 3.30 1.02
CA ILE A 357 26.55 2.33 1.99
C ILE A 357 25.55 1.17 2.03
N VAL A 358 25.97 -0.02 1.65
CA VAL A 358 25.18 -1.25 1.76
C VAL A 358 25.63 -2.00 3.03
N THR A 359 24.69 -2.35 3.89
CA THR A 359 24.97 -3.10 5.11
C THR A 359 24.71 -4.59 4.90
N GLY A 360 24.94 -5.41 5.94
CA GLY A 360 24.62 -6.83 5.90
C GLY A 360 23.16 -7.11 5.59
N ILE A 361 22.89 -8.16 4.81
CA ILE A 361 21.55 -8.57 4.42
C ILE A 361 20.76 -9.01 5.66
N PHE A 362 19.53 -8.50 5.84
CA PHE A 362 18.63 -8.99 6.86
C PHE A 362 17.95 -10.29 6.38
N PRO A 363 18.24 -11.44 7.02
CA PRO A 363 17.84 -12.74 6.48
C PRO A 363 16.35 -13.06 6.66
N ALA A 364 15.67 -12.41 7.62
CA ALA A 364 14.30 -12.73 8.02
C ALA A 364 14.13 -14.24 8.30
N ARG A 365 13.47 -14.95 7.36
CA ARG A 365 13.21 -16.40 7.45
C ARG A 365 14.22 -17.27 6.70
N GLU A 366 15.15 -16.65 5.94
CA GLU A 366 16.15 -17.36 5.13
C GLU A 366 17.44 -17.58 5.91
N LYS A 367 18.27 -18.50 5.43
CA LYS A 367 19.60 -18.75 6.00
C LYS A 367 20.67 -18.46 4.96
N GLN A 368 21.80 -17.88 5.39
CA GLN A 368 22.95 -17.62 4.53
C GLN A 368 23.48 -18.89 3.84
N GLU A 369 23.36 -20.03 4.50
CA GLU A 369 23.83 -21.32 3.99
C GLU A 369 23.10 -21.74 2.70
N ASP A 370 21.85 -21.32 2.51
CA ASP A 370 21.04 -21.59 1.32
C ASP A 370 21.41 -20.65 0.16
N PHE A 371 22.15 -19.57 0.44
CA PHE A 371 22.55 -18.54 -0.52
C PHE A 371 24.03 -18.15 -0.37
N PRO A 372 24.98 -19.11 -0.53
CA PRO A 372 26.40 -18.88 -0.22
C PRO A 372 27.08 -17.87 -1.15
N ASP A 373 26.50 -17.61 -2.30
CA ASP A 373 26.95 -16.68 -3.33
C ASP A 373 26.39 -15.25 -3.19
N VAL A 374 25.48 -15.02 -2.24
CA VAL A 374 24.83 -13.72 -2.05
C VAL A 374 25.46 -12.99 -0.87
N THR A 375 26.12 -11.88 -1.18
CA THR A 375 26.73 -10.97 -0.19
C THR A 375 26.22 -9.53 -0.44
N PRO A 376 26.36 -8.63 0.54
CA PRO A 376 26.00 -7.21 0.39
C PRO A 376 26.73 -6.54 -0.76
#